data_cf3b3601d24b6c39b40ff6f4b4bedca3
#
_entry.id   cf3b3601d24b6c39b40ff6f4b4bedca3
#
_cell.length_a   1.000
_cell.length_b   1.000
_cell.length_c   1.000
_cell.angle_alpha   90.00
_cell.angle_beta   90.00
_cell.angle_gamma   90.00
#
_symmetry.space_group_name_H-M   'P 1'
#
loop_
_entity.id
_entity.type
_entity.pdbx_description
1 polymer ?
#
loop_
_entity_poly.entity_id
_entity_poly.type
_entity_poly.pdbx_seq_one_letter_code
_entity_poly.pdbx_strand_id
1 'polypeptide(L)'
;MKQLFGLGAFKNAPIRKKLILSTWLVAIVPIVVIFAVVFFVFVNTGAESARRQAQLLLDKTVEEMDGYFNQAQESLAFMVTDMNMQTAIDNYVSGTYKEQLDLRDFLRNRLANVSTVGRRTAAISIYIKEADRTYSRDFSDQPLSGIYGGEPWFEDLLAGKESFAQTEGISVQDQRPVWILASNIISVRNGGVLGLVYMELDKQAMVPATN
;
A
#
# COMPACT_ATOMS: atom_id res chain seq x y z
N MET A 1 -55.70 -21.54 7.41
CA MET A 1 -56.55 -21.85 8.60
C MET A 1 -56.11 -20.98 9.76
N LYS A 2 -56.90 -19.95 10.04
CA LYS A 2 -56.66 -19.00 11.15
C LYS A 2 -57.33 -19.59 12.39
N GLN A 3 -56.58 -20.10 13.36
CA GLN A 3 -57.06 -20.23 14.73
C GLN A 3 -56.59 -19.02 15.54
N LEU A 4 -57.41 -18.02 15.58
CA LEU A 4 -57.37 -16.96 16.56
C LEU A 4 -57.45 -17.61 17.96
N PHE A 5 -56.35 -17.48 18.70
CA PHE A 5 -56.32 -17.84 20.13
C PHE A 5 -57.53 -17.25 20.84
N GLY A 6 -58.47 -18.11 21.19
CA GLY A 6 -59.80 -17.71 21.63
C GLY A 6 -59.78 -17.03 22.98
N LEU A 7 -60.04 -15.74 22.98
CA LEU A 7 -60.54 -14.99 24.13
C LEU A 7 -61.74 -15.64 24.82
N GLY A 8 -62.47 -16.56 24.13
CA GLY A 8 -63.55 -17.38 24.69
C GLY A 8 -63.14 -18.43 25.71
N ALA A 9 -61.96 -18.99 25.58
CA ALA A 9 -61.44 -19.97 26.55
C ALA A 9 -61.10 -19.35 27.91
N PHE A 10 -60.79 -18.05 27.91
CA PHE A 10 -60.47 -17.30 29.12
C PHE A 10 -61.71 -17.02 29.98
N LYS A 11 -62.90 -16.94 29.39
CA LYS A 11 -64.15 -16.62 30.09
C LYS A 11 -64.59 -17.74 31.04
N ASN A 12 -64.35 -19.01 30.70
CA ASN A 12 -64.80 -20.18 31.47
C ASN A 12 -63.67 -20.82 32.31
N ALA A 13 -62.52 -20.24 32.41
CA ALA A 13 -61.44 -20.78 33.22
C ALA A 13 -61.65 -20.53 34.71
N PRO A 14 -61.33 -21.47 35.59
CA PRO A 14 -61.47 -21.31 37.05
C PRO A 14 -60.56 -20.13 37.52
N ILE A 15 -61.11 -19.40 38.52
CA ILE A 15 -60.52 -18.16 39.06
C ILE A 15 -59.02 -18.35 39.36
N ARG A 16 -58.60 -19.47 39.88
CA ARG A 16 -57.19 -19.81 40.18
C ARG A 16 -56.28 -19.72 38.91
N LYS A 17 -56.77 -20.25 37.78
CA LYS A 17 -56.03 -20.20 36.50
C LYS A 17 -55.93 -18.79 35.94
N LYS A 18 -57.00 -17.99 36.10
CA LYS A 18 -57.01 -16.58 35.68
C LYS A 18 -56.02 -15.75 36.48
N LEU A 19 -55.94 -15.96 37.77
CA LEU A 19 -55.03 -15.27 38.68
C LEU A 19 -53.56 -15.63 38.37
N ILE A 20 -53.26 -16.90 38.20
CA ILE A 20 -51.91 -17.35 37.82
C ILE A 20 -51.50 -16.73 36.46
N LEU A 21 -52.39 -16.80 35.45
CA LEU A 21 -52.07 -16.30 34.13
C LEU A 21 -51.85 -14.77 34.09
N SER A 22 -52.69 -14.00 34.85
CA SER A 22 -52.53 -12.55 34.95
C SER A 22 -51.22 -12.18 35.68
N THR A 23 -50.86 -12.90 36.74
CA THR A 23 -49.58 -12.68 37.42
C THR A 23 -48.37 -12.96 36.52
N TRP A 24 -48.43 -14.07 35.77
CA TRP A 24 -47.39 -14.38 34.79
C TRP A 24 -47.27 -13.33 33.68
N LEU A 25 -48.40 -12.86 33.18
CA LEU A 25 -48.43 -11.86 32.12
C LEU A 25 -47.86 -10.52 32.60
N VAL A 26 -48.22 -10.09 33.80
CA VAL A 26 -47.68 -8.86 34.41
C VAL A 26 -46.19 -8.98 34.71
N ALA A 27 -45.70 -10.17 35.05
CA ALA A 27 -44.29 -10.36 35.32
C ALA A 27 -43.43 -10.53 34.05
N ILE A 28 -43.91 -11.29 33.06
CA ILE A 28 -43.13 -11.67 31.88
C ILE A 28 -43.10 -10.53 30.83
N VAL A 29 -44.25 -9.84 30.63
CA VAL A 29 -44.32 -8.79 29.58
C VAL A 29 -43.31 -7.69 29.79
N PRO A 30 -43.12 -7.09 30.97
CA PRO A 30 -42.07 -6.09 31.18
C PRO A 30 -40.66 -6.61 30.92
N ILE A 31 -40.38 -7.86 31.33
CA ILE A 31 -39.06 -8.48 31.12
C ILE A 31 -38.78 -8.63 29.62
N VAL A 32 -39.75 -9.13 28.87
CA VAL A 32 -39.62 -9.28 27.40
C VAL A 32 -39.42 -7.92 26.73
N VAL A 33 -40.17 -6.90 27.15
CA VAL A 33 -40.03 -5.53 26.59
C VAL A 33 -38.64 -4.95 26.89
N ILE A 34 -38.16 -5.06 28.14
CA ILE A 34 -36.84 -4.60 28.54
C ILE A 34 -35.77 -5.34 27.74
N PHE A 35 -35.88 -6.65 27.62
CA PHE A 35 -34.94 -7.45 26.85
C PHE A 35 -34.90 -7.05 25.36
N ALA A 36 -36.08 -6.83 24.75
CA ALA A 36 -36.20 -6.38 23.38
C ALA A 36 -35.52 -5.00 23.15
N VAL A 37 -35.75 -4.06 24.07
CA VAL A 37 -35.14 -2.72 24.00
C VAL A 37 -33.61 -2.81 24.15
N VAL A 38 -33.14 -3.54 25.16
CA VAL A 38 -31.71 -3.73 25.40
C VAL A 38 -31.03 -4.43 24.22
N PHE A 39 -31.65 -5.45 23.67
CA PHE A 39 -31.16 -6.15 22.49
C PHE A 39 -31.07 -5.24 21.27
N PHE A 40 -32.12 -4.46 21.02
CA PHE A 40 -32.15 -3.51 19.90
C PHE A 40 -31.06 -2.43 20.02
N VAL A 41 -30.90 -1.86 21.22
CA VAL A 41 -29.83 -0.89 21.51
C VAL A 41 -28.45 -1.52 21.32
N PHE A 42 -28.25 -2.72 21.85
CA PHE A 42 -26.96 -3.44 21.76
C PHE A 42 -26.58 -3.73 20.30
N VAL A 43 -27.52 -4.24 19.50
CA VAL A 43 -27.26 -4.54 18.09
C VAL A 43 -26.94 -3.27 17.30
N ASN A 44 -27.70 -2.20 17.49
CA ASN A 44 -27.47 -0.95 16.78
C ASN A 44 -26.15 -0.27 17.18
N THR A 45 -25.87 -0.22 18.49
CA THR A 45 -24.62 0.38 19.00
C THR A 45 -23.40 -0.44 18.60
N GLY A 46 -23.51 -1.78 18.63
CA GLY A 46 -22.45 -2.69 18.20
C GLY A 46 -22.13 -2.53 16.70
N ALA A 47 -23.15 -2.48 15.86
CA ALA A 47 -22.98 -2.29 14.42
C ALA A 47 -22.34 -0.93 14.09
N GLU A 48 -22.77 0.14 14.76
CA GLU A 48 -22.23 1.49 14.56
C GLU A 48 -20.75 1.57 15.04
N SER A 49 -20.44 0.98 16.19
CA SER A 49 -19.07 0.90 16.70
C SER A 49 -18.14 0.11 15.77
N ALA A 50 -18.58 -1.03 15.25
CA ALA A 50 -17.83 -1.81 14.29
C ALA A 50 -17.56 -1.03 13.00
N ARG A 51 -18.58 -0.31 12.50
CA ARG A 51 -18.44 0.53 11.31
C ARG A 51 -17.45 1.68 11.53
N ARG A 52 -17.52 2.36 12.67
CA ARG A 52 -16.56 3.44 13.01
C ARG A 52 -15.14 2.90 13.13
N GLN A 53 -14.94 1.75 13.78
CA GLN A 53 -13.63 1.12 13.88
C GLN A 53 -13.07 0.73 12.50
N ALA A 54 -13.92 0.17 11.62
CA ALA A 54 -13.50 -0.15 10.27
C ALA A 54 -13.11 1.10 9.47
N GLN A 55 -13.85 2.21 9.60
CA GLN A 55 -13.49 3.48 8.98
C GLN A 55 -12.16 4.04 9.50
N LEU A 56 -11.96 4.05 10.81
CA LEU A 56 -10.70 4.51 11.41
C LEU A 56 -9.50 3.69 10.97
N LEU A 57 -9.67 2.36 10.85
CA LEU A 57 -8.62 1.48 10.33
C LEU A 57 -8.32 1.77 8.86
N LEU A 58 -9.35 2.01 8.05
CA LEU A 58 -9.19 2.35 6.65
C LEU A 58 -8.45 3.68 6.49
N ASP A 59 -8.91 4.72 7.19
CA ASP A 59 -8.30 6.05 7.14
C ASP A 59 -6.83 6.01 7.57
N LYS A 60 -6.53 5.28 8.65
CA LYS A 60 -5.15 5.08 9.11
C LYS A 60 -4.31 4.33 8.08
N THR A 61 -4.86 3.32 7.43
CA THR A 61 -4.15 2.57 6.39
C THR A 61 -3.82 3.46 5.19
N VAL A 62 -4.77 4.30 4.75
CA VAL A 62 -4.55 5.25 3.66
C VAL A 62 -3.47 6.26 4.04
N GLU A 63 -3.53 6.85 5.24
CA GLU A 63 -2.51 7.79 5.74
C GLU A 63 -1.11 7.15 5.80
N GLU A 64 -1.02 5.91 6.28
CA GLU A 64 0.24 5.17 6.28
C GLU A 64 0.77 4.91 4.85
N MET A 65 -0.09 4.53 3.91
CA MET A 65 0.28 4.34 2.51
C MET A 65 0.78 5.63 1.87
N ASP A 66 0.05 6.73 2.04
CA ASP A 66 0.46 8.05 1.54
C ASP A 66 1.81 8.47 2.12
N GLY A 67 2.03 8.23 3.41
CA GLY A 67 3.30 8.45 4.07
C GLY A 67 4.45 7.68 3.42
N TYR A 68 4.23 6.42 3.05
CA TYR A 68 5.23 5.61 2.34
C TYR A 68 5.55 6.10 0.95
N PHE A 69 4.52 6.45 0.18
CA PHE A 69 4.72 7.00 -1.16
C PHE A 69 5.50 8.31 -1.12
N ASN A 70 5.14 9.21 -0.22
CA ASN A 70 5.84 10.48 -0.02
C ASN A 70 7.31 10.26 0.36
N GLN A 71 7.58 9.36 1.31
CA GLN A 71 8.95 9.03 1.72
C GLN A 71 9.76 8.42 0.58
N ALA A 72 9.14 7.55 -0.24
CA ALA A 72 9.78 6.97 -1.40
C ALA A 72 10.09 8.03 -2.47
N GLN A 73 9.15 8.94 -2.75
CA GLN A 73 9.35 10.07 -3.66
C GLN A 73 10.48 11.00 -3.19
N GLU A 74 10.52 11.36 -1.90
CA GLU A 74 11.59 12.17 -1.34
C GLU A 74 12.95 11.48 -1.49
N SER A 75 13.01 10.17 -1.27
CA SER A 75 14.24 9.38 -1.44
C SER A 75 14.71 9.36 -2.89
N LEU A 76 13.79 9.18 -3.85
CA LEU A 76 14.10 9.27 -5.27
C LEU A 76 14.58 10.69 -5.64
N ALA A 77 13.86 11.72 -5.20
CA ALA A 77 14.24 13.12 -5.47
C ALA A 77 15.63 13.42 -4.92
N PHE A 78 15.95 12.96 -3.71
CA PHE A 78 17.28 13.09 -3.13
C PHE A 78 18.37 12.42 -3.98
N MET A 79 18.08 11.22 -4.50
CA MET A 79 19.04 10.50 -5.34
C MET A 79 19.25 11.19 -6.70
N VAL A 80 18.17 11.58 -7.39
CA VAL A 80 18.30 12.18 -8.72
C VAL A 80 18.93 13.58 -8.69
N THR A 81 18.84 14.29 -7.55
CA THR A 81 19.47 15.59 -7.36
C THR A 81 20.91 15.52 -6.82
N ASP A 82 21.42 14.32 -6.50
CA ASP A 82 22.79 14.15 -6.04
C ASP A 82 23.80 14.44 -7.16
N MET A 83 24.43 15.60 -7.08
CA MET A 83 25.40 16.07 -8.06
C MET A 83 26.62 15.12 -8.20
N ASN A 84 27.02 14.46 -7.10
CA ASN A 84 28.12 13.50 -7.14
C ASN A 84 27.73 12.26 -7.94
N MET A 85 26.48 11.80 -7.79
CA MET A 85 25.95 10.67 -8.55
C MET A 85 25.83 11.02 -10.04
N GLN A 86 25.24 12.17 -10.35
CA GLN A 86 25.14 12.65 -11.73
C GLN A 86 26.52 12.78 -12.40
N THR A 87 27.49 13.38 -11.70
CA THR A 87 28.86 13.53 -12.22
C THR A 87 29.56 12.19 -12.39
N ALA A 88 29.37 11.25 -11.47
CA ALA A 88 29.94 9.91 -11.57
C ALA A 88 29.40 9.14 -12.78
N ILE A 89 28.09 9.25 -13.05
CA ILE A 89 27.44 8.63 -14.21
C ILE A 89 27.89 9.32 -15.52
N ASP A 90 27.95 10.65 -15.56
CA ASP A 90 28.44 11.43 -16.70
C ASP A 90 29.89 11.02 -17.07
N ASN A 91 30.75 10.81 -16.08
CA ASN A 91 32.14 10.38 -16.31
C ASN A 91 32.23 8.92 -16.77
N TYR A 92 31.31 8.06 -16.30
CA TYR A 92 31.27 6.65 -16.68
C TYR A 92 31.05 6.45 -18.18
N VAL A 93 30.15 7.24 -18.76
CA VAL A 93 29.80 7.16 -20.17
C VAL A 93 31.00 7.46 -21.08
N SER A 94 31.95 8.30 -20.62
CA SER A 94 33.15 8.67 -21.33
C SER A 94 34.43 7.95 -20.84
N GLY A 95 34.33 6.99 -19.88
CA GLY A 95 35.44 6.54 -19.06
C GLY A 95 36.04 5.18 -19.40
N THR A 96 37.15 4.89 -18.75
CA THR A 96 37.90 3.63 -18.82
C THR A 96 37.27 2.52 -17.95
N TYR A 97 37.69 1.26 -18.16
CA TYR A 97 37.22 0.11 -17.36
C TYR A 97 37.39 0.29 -15.83
N LYS A 98 38.42 1.01 -15.40
CA LYS A 98 38.65 1.31 -13.98
C LYS A 98 37.55 2.23 -13.43
N GLU A 99 37.19 3.26 -14.17
CA GLU A 99 36.11 4.19 -13.79
C GLU A 99 34.76 3.48 -13.72
N GLN A 100 34.57 2.42 -14.52
CA GLN A 100 33.38 1.57 -14.46
C GLN A 100 33.30 0.76 -13.15
N LEU A 101 34.40 0.23 -12.65
CA LEU A 101 34.43 -0.45 -11.35
C LEU A 101 34.21 0.52 -10.19
N ASP A 102 34.87 1.67 -10.24
CA ASP A 102 34.73 2.70 -9.20
C ASP A 102 33.27 3.22 -9.12
N LEU A 103 32.60 3.39 -10.27
CA LEU A 103 31.19 3.75 -10.29
C LEU A 103 30.29 2.69 -9.68
N ARG A 104 30.53 1.42 -10.00
CA ARG A 104 29.74 0.31 -9.45
C ARG A 104 29.79 0.30 -7.93
N ASP A 105 30.96 0.43 -7.35
CA ASP A 105 31.15 0.44 -5.89
C ASP A 105 30.55 1.70 -5.26
N PHE A 106 30.70 2.85 -5.93
CA PHE A 106 30.07 4.09 -5.51
C PHE A 106 28.54 3.99 -5.48
N LEU A 107 27.92 3.49 -6.57
CA LEU A 107 26.45 3.34 -6.66
C LEU A 107 25.93 2.31 -5.64
N ARG A 108 26.62 1.20 -5.45
CA ARG A 108 26.26 0.21 -4.41
C ARG A 108 26.27 0.80 -3.02
N ASN A 109 27.29 1.54 -2.66
CA ASN A 109 27.39 2.21 -1.37
C ASN A 109 26.27 3.27 -1.21
N ARG A 110 25.94 3.98 -2.27
CA ARG A 110 24.87 4.98 -2.26
C ARG A 110 23.50 4.32 -2.06
N LEU A 111 23.21 3.27 -2.81
CA LEU A 111 21.98 2.48 -2.68
C LEU A 111 21.85 1.85 -1.29
N ALA A 112 22.96 1.36 -0.70
CA ALA A 112 22.94 0.80 0.65
C ALA A 112 22.52 1.84 1.71
N ASN A 113 22.94 3.09 1.55
CA ASN A 113 22.61 4.16 2.48
C ASN A 113 21.15 4.65 2.36
N VAL A 114 20.53 4.51 1.19
CA VAL A 114 19.13 4.93 0.94
C VAL A 114 18.14 3.82 1.29
N SER A 115 18.54 2.57 1.25
CA SER A 115 17.64 1.42 1.53
C SER A 115 17.14 1.33 2.98
N THR A 116 17.44 2.31 3.81
CA THR A 116 16.84 2.48 5.15
C THR A 116 15.39 2.99 5.11
N VAL A 117 14.82 3.26 3.94
CA VAL A 117 13.42 3.68 3.75
C VAL A 117 12.44 2.52 4.00
N GLY A 118 12.62 1.87 5.13
CA GLY A 118 11.66 0.93 5.70
C GLY A 118 11.64 -0.47 5.06
N ARG A 119 11.06 -1.42 5.78
CA ARG A 119 10.91 -2.83 5.41
C ARG A 119 9.98 -3.09 4.21
N ARG A 120 9.39 -2.04 3.63
CA ARG A 120 8.37 -2.12 2.57
C ARG A 120 8.92 -1.81 1.17
N THR A 121 10.17 -1.39 1.08
CA THR A 121 10.86 -1.23 -0.20
C THR A 121 11.42 -2.58 -0.62
N ALA A 122 10.93 -3.11 -1.74
CA ALA A 122 11.40 -4.38 -2.29
C ALA A 122 12.79 -4.22 -2.91
N ALA A 123 12.98 -3.16 -3.71
CA ALA A 123 14.26 -2.87 -4.33
C ALA A 123 14.43 -1.37 -4.67
N ILE A 124 15.68 -0.92 -4.69
CA ILE A 124 16.08 0.37 -5.27
C ILE A 124 17.19 0.12 -6.26
N SER A 125 17.07 0.69 -7.46
CA SER A 125 18.00 0.45 -8.54
C SER A 125 18.26 1.71 -9.35
N ILE A 126 19.43 1.77 -9.97
CA ILE A 126 19.83 2.82 -10.89
C ILE A 126 20.10 2.18 -12.25
N TYR A 127 19.38 2.65 -13.26
CA TYR A 127 19.58 2.26 -14.65
C TYR A 127 20.36 3.33 -15.40
N ILE A 128 21.41 2.93 -16.10
CA ILE A 128 22.22 3.82 -16.93
C ILE A 128 21.91 3.56 -18.39
N LYS A 129 21.34 4.57 -19.06
CA LYS A 129 20.83 4.49 -20.42
C LYS A 129 21.86 4.04 -21.45
N GLU A 130 23.02 4.67 -21.50
CA GLU A 130 24.03 4.38 -22.53
C GLU A 130 24.71 3.01 -22.36
N ALA A 131 24.81 2.52 -21.13
CA ALA A 131 25.36 1.22 -20.84
C ALA A 131 24.34 0.09 -20.94
N ASP A 132 23.05 0.42 -20.99
CA ASP A 132 21.93 -0.51 -20.82
C ASP A 132 22.13 -1.44 -19.62
N ARG A 133 22.50 -0.85 -18.49
CA ARG A 133 22.82 -1.58 -17.26
C ARG A 133 22.07 -1.05 -16.06
N THR A 134 21.67 -1.99 -15.21
CA THR A 134 21.03 -1.71 -13.93
C THR A 134 21.98 -2.01 -12.79
N TYR A 135 22.10 -1.08 -11.87
CA TYR A 135 22.83 -1.25 -10.62
C TYR A 135 21.83 -1.31 -9.48
N SER A 136 21.81 -2.43 -8.80
CA SER A 136 20.98 -2.66 -7.62
C SER A 136 21.85 -3.13 -6.46
N ARG A 137 21.30 -2.98 -5.25
CA ARG A 137 21.95 -3.52 -4.06
C ARG A 137 21.98 -5.05 -4.07
N ASP A 138 20.87 -5.67 -4.46
CA ASP A 138 20.57 -7.06 -4.14
C ASP A 138 20.61 -8.02 -5.35
N PHE A 139 20.70 -7.50 -6.58
CA PHE A 139 20.73 -8.35 -7.78
C PHE A 139 21.66 -7.83 -8.88
N SER A 140 21.94 -8.72 -9.81
CA SER A 140 22.90 -8.53 -10.89
C SER A 140 22.37 -7.66 -12.02
N ASP A 141 23.29 -7.04 -12.73
CA ASP A 141 23.23 -6.17 -13.89
C ASP A 141 22.29 -6.69 -15.02
N GLN A 142 20.97 -6.72 -14.78
CA GLN A 142 20.02 -7.02 -15.86
C GLN A 142 19.63 -5.74 -16.60
N PRO A 143 19.57 -5.75 -17.94
CA PRO A 143 19.14 -4.59 -18.69
C PRO A 143 17.64 -4.34 -18.48
N LEU A 144 17.28 -3.18 -17.94
CA LEU A 144 15.86 -2.80 -17.78
C LEU A 144 15.14 -2.65 -19.10
N SER A 145 15.85 -2.31 -20.16
CA SER A 145 15.30 -2.27 -21.52
C SER A 145 14.66 -3.58 -21.96
N GLY A 146 15.21 -4.71 -21.51
CA GLY A 146 14.65 -6.05 -21.77
C GLY A 146 13.39 -6.36 -20.98
N ILE A 147 13.13 -5.63 -19.89
CA ILE A 147 12.00 -5.87 -18.98
C ILE A 147 10.89 -4.85 -19.22
N TYR A 148 11.24 -3.58 -19.29
CA TYR A 148 10.31 -2.47 -19.40
C TYR A 148 10.39 -1.74 -20.75
N GLY A 149 11.23 -2.22 -21.67
CA GLY A 149 11.30 -1.69 -23.03
C GLY A 149 9.94 -1.86 -23.72
N GLY A 150 9.38 -0.74 -24.20
CA GLY A 150 8.04 -0.67 -24.76
C GLY A 150 6.95 -0.26 -23.77
N GLU A 151 7.25 -0.17 -22.47
CA GLU A 151 6.32 0.44 -21.51
C GLU A 151 6.35 1.96 -21.66
N PRO A 152 5.18 2.63 -21.82
CA PRO A 152 5.14 4.07 -22.08
C PRO A 152 5.88 4.92 -21.04
N TRP A 153 5.74 4.58 -19.77
CA TRP A 153 6.40 5.31 -18.67
C TRP A 153 7.92 5.26 -18.75
N PHE A 154 8.47 4.12 -19.16
CA PHE A 154 9.92 3.93 -19.27
C PHE A 154 10.49 4.74 -20.44
N GLU A 155 9.82 4.67 -21.59
CA GLU A 155 10.20 5.42 -22.79
C GLU A 155 10.10 6.95 -22.58
N ASP A 156 9.02 7.43 -21.94
CA ASP A 156 8.79 8.84 -21.70
C ASP A 156 9.79 9.44 -20.69
N LEU A 157 10.18 8.68 -19.66
CA LEU A 157 11.25 9.08 -18.75
C LEU A 157 12.60 9.15 -19.46
N LEU A 158 12.96 8.13 -20.28
CA LEU A 158 14.22 8.10 -21.01
C LEU A 158 14.30 9.13 -22.13
N ALA A 159 13.16 9.52 -22.68
CA ALA A 159 13.07 10.62 -23.63
C ALA A 159 13.08 12.01 -22.97
N GLY A 160 12.99 12.08 -21.64
CA GLY A 160 12.90 13.34 -20.90
C GLY A 160 11.57 14.07 -21.08
N LYS A 161 10.52 13.39 -21.56
CA LYS A 161 9.17 13.96 -21.66
C LYS A 161 8.53 14.11 -20.29
N GLU A 162 8.81 13.15 -19.40
CA GLU A 162 8.40 13.16 -18.01
C GLU A 162 9.63 13.10 -17.11
N SER A 163 9.53 13.64 -15.91
CA SER A 163 10.60 13.60 -14.90
C SER A 163 10.38 12.52 -13.83
N PHE A 164 9.13 12.07 -13.67
CA PHE A 164 8.70 11.11 -12.66
C PHE A 164 7.57 10.25 -13.20
N ALA A 165 7.58 8.97 -12.86
CA ALA A 165 6.51 8.04 -13.15
C ALA A 165 6.15 7.21 -11.91
N GLN A 166 4.87 6.93 -11.75
CA GLN A 166 4.33 6.02 -10.78
C GLN A 166 3.39 5.05 -11.49
N THR A 167 3.69 3.76 -11.42
CA THR A 167 2.94 2.73 -12.12
C THR A 167 2.90 1.42 -11.34
N GLU A 168 2.05 0.52 -11.77
CA GLU A 168 2.05 -0.86 -11.30
C GLU A 168 2.93 -1.71 -12.21
N GLY A 169 3.61 -2.68 -11.61
CA GLY A 169 4.47 -3.58 -12.35
C GLY A 169 4.71 -4.90 -11.61
N ILE A 170 5.64 -5.64 -12.15
CA ILE A 170 6.11 -6.91 -11.59
C ILE A 170 7.57 -6.72 -11.19
N SER A 171 7.94 -7.10 -9.97
CA SER A 171 9.31 -7.01 -9.49
C SER A 171 10.27 -7.77 -10.41
N VAL A 172 11.37 -7.12 -10.73
CA VAL A 172 12.45 -7.73 -11.52
C VAL A 172 13.08 -8.91 -10.79
N GLN A 173 13.11 -8.87 -9.47
CA GLN A 173 13.81 -9.86 -8.65
C GLN A 173 13.00 -11.14 -8.45
N ASP A 174 11.72 -11.04 -8.08
CA ASP A 174 10.95 -12.18 -7.57
C ASP A 174 9.57 -12.35 -8.22
N GLN A 175 9.32 -11.59 -9.29
CA GLN A 175 8.09 -11.66 -10.09
C GLN A 175 6.81 -11.37 -9.31
N ARG A 176 6.92 -10.66 -8.16
CA ARG A 176 5.75 -10.24 -7.39
C ARG A 176 5.18 -8.93 -7.89
N PRO A 177 3.87 -8.68 -7.70
CA PRO A 177 3.27 -7.40 -8.03
C PRO A 177 3.79 -6.30 -7.10
N VAL A 178 4.30 -5.22 -7.69
CA VAL A 178 4.89 -4.07 -7.01
C VAL A 178 4.30 -2.77 -7.53
N TRP A 179 4.46 -1.71 -6.75
CA TRP A 179 4.40 -0.34 -7.23
C TRP A 179 5.79 0.09 -7.65
N ILE A 180 5.90 0.66 -8.84
CA ILE A 180 7.14 1.22 -9.39
C ILE A 180 7.04 2.72 -9.30
N LEU A 181 8.01 3.33 -8.62
CA LEU A 181 8.28 4.75 -8.67
C LEU A 181 9.60 4.95 -9.38
N ALA A 182 9.62 5.79 -10.41
CA ALA A 182 10.83 6.04 -11.18
C ALA A 182 11.00 7.54 -11.45
N SER A 183 12.26 7.97 -11.52
CA SER A 183 12.60 9.33 -11.88
C SER A 183 13.86 9.34 -12.73
N ASN A 184 13.93 10.25 -13.71
CA ASN A 184 15.08 10.35 -14.57
C ASN A 184 16.26 11.07 -13.88
N ILE A 185 17.47 10.65 -14.24
CA ILE A 185 18.73 11.28 -13.86
C ILE A 185 19.16 12.17 -15.02
N ILE A 186 19.33 13.45 -14.75
CA ILE A 186 19.67 14.43 -15.76
C ILE A 186 21.15 14.82 -15.63
N SER A 187 21.87 14.91 -16.75
CA SER A 187 23.23 15.39 -16.79
C SER A 187 23.32 16.86 -16.41
N VAL A 188 24.21 17.16 -15.49
CA VAL A 188 24.54 18.55 -15.12
C VAL A 188 25.23 19.31 -16.29
N ARG A 189 25.90 18.57 -17.19
CA ARG A 189 26.69 19.16 -18.26
C ARG A 189 25.87 19.60 -19.47
N ASN A 190 24.91 18.75 -19.88
CA ASN A 190 24.19 18.97 -21.14
C ASN A 190 22.67 18.90 -21.01
N GLY A 191 22.15 18.63 -19.83
CA GLY A 191 20.71 18.50 -19.60
C GLY A 191 20.07 17.22 -20.17
N GLY A 192 20.88 16.34 -20.74
CA GLY A 192 20.38 15.07 -21.29
C GLY A 192 20.05 14.04 -20.20
N VAL A 193 19.18 13.09 -20.51
CA VAL A 193 18.83 11.99 -19.59
C VAL A 193 19.94 10.94 -19.60
N LEU A 194 20.59 10.74 -18.44
CA LEU A 194 21.64 9.75 -18.22
C LEU A 194 21.09 8.36 -17.92
N GLY A 195 19.92 8.31 -17.29
CA GLY A 195 19.31 7.08 -16.85
C GLY A 195 18.13 7.32 -15.91
N LEU A 196 17.80 6.33 -15.13
CA LEU A 196 16.68 6.34 -14.20
C LEU A 196 17.11 5.86 -12.81
N VAL A 197 16.55 6.45 -11.75
CA VAL A 197 16.44 5.78 -10.45
C VAL A 197 15.03 5.22 -10.37
N TYR A 198 14.90 3.97 -10.02
CA TYR A 198 13.58 3.38 -9.77
C TYR A 198 13.55 2.59 -8.47
N MET A 199 12.39 2.58 -7.86
CA MET A 199 12.11 1.93 -6.59
C MET A 199 10.90 1.02 -6.75
N GLU A 200 11.04 -0.21 -6.30
CA GLU A 200 9.96 -1.18 -6.21
C GLU A 200 9.41 -1.19 -4.78
N LEU A 201 8.12 -0.92 -4.62
CA LEU A 201 7.41 -0.99 -3.34
C LEU A 201 6.55 -2.25 -3.32
N ASP A 202 6.73 -3.09 -2.30
CA ASP A 202 5.99 -4.34 -2.17
C ASP A 202 4.52 -4.07 -1.81
N LYS A 203 3.60 -4.40 -2.72
CA LYS A 203 2.16 -4.23 -2.50
C LYS A 203 1.65 -5.04 -1.30
N GLN A 204 2.21 -6.21 -1.04
CA GLN A 204 1.77 -7.05 0.07
C GLN A 204 2.23 -6.50 1.43
N ALA A 205 3.42 -5.90 1.46
CA ALA A 205 3.94 -5.29 2.68
C ALA A 205 3.22 -3.96 3.03
N MET A 206 2.51 -3.35 2.07
CA MET A 206 1.73 -2.14 2.29
C MET A 206 0.35 -2.42 2.90
N VAL A 207 -0.20 -3.61 2.71
CA VAL A 207 -1.46 -4.01 3.34
C VAL A 207 -1.16 -4.37 4.79
N PRO A 208 -1.77 -3.69 5.78
CA PRO A 208 -1.58 -4.06 7.18
C PRO A 208 -2.03 -5.52 7.37
N ALA A 209 -1.17 -6.30 8.03
CA ALA A 209 -1.53 -7.66 8.41
C ALA A 209 -2.79 -7.59 9.30
N THR A 210 -3.92 -7.99 8.74
CA THR A 210 -5.15 -8.18 9.51
C THR A 210 -4.96 -9.41 10.38
N ASN A 211 -4.50 -9.18 11.61
CA ASN A 211 -4.53 -10.18 12.70
C ASN A 211 -5.90 -10.15 13.39
#